data_5851be40759f1784f96ea5b4afb447c4
#
_entry.id   5851be40759f1784f96ea5b4afb447c4
#
_cell.length_a   1.000
_cell.length_b   1.000
_cell.length_c   1.000
_cell.angle_alpha   90.00
_cell.angle_beta   90.00
_cell.angle_gamma   90.00
#
_symmetry.space_group_name_H-M   'P 1'
#
loop_
_entity.id
_entity.type
_entity.pdbx_description
1 polymer ?
#
loop_
_entity_poly.entity_id
_entity_poly.type
_entity_poly.pdbx_seq_one_letter_code
_entity_poly.pdbx_strand_id
1 'polypeptide(L)'
;MDDLSQLPGEPIPKELYSEYEERPFRTCTRCGETLADFAEGFQIAKVFKNNEVVFEYALCSHCHIGMIEEFSEESRQTLEDYYAKNMTPGLGAHQCGICLLERNELPQNEFSLGAACVGNKMIEAFMICSPCVEKSNLLVSKKTQGIWNDFIDSNFPGVPENSLPCPTGISIF
;
A
#
# COMPACT_ATOMS: atom_id res chain seq x y z
N MET A 1 -14.75 -12.60 17.08
CA MET A 1 -13.51 -12.08 16.46
C MET A 1 -12.75 -13.25 15.92
N ASP A 2 -12.64 -13.30 14.61
CA ASP A 2 -11.83 -14.32 14.00
C ASP A 2 -10.36 -14.00 14.28
N ASP A 3 -9.66 -14.97 14.83
CA ASP A 3 -8.24 -14.84 15.09
C ASP A 3 -7.50 -14.84 13.74
N LEU A 4 -7.14 -13.66 13.26
CA LEU A 4 -6.44 -13.49 11.99
C LEU A 4 -5.09 -14.21 11.97
N SER A 5 -4.53 -14.56 13.14
CA SER A 5 -3.28 -15.30 13.21
C SER A 5 -3.40 -16.73 12.69
N GLN A 6 -4.63 -17.23 12.55
CA GLN A 6 -4.92 -18.57 11.99
C GLN A 6 -5.19 -18.54 10.49
N LEU A 7 -5.23 -17.35 9.87
CA LEU A 7 -5.40 -17.26 8.42
C LEU A 7 -4.21 -17.89 7.71
N PRO A 8 -4.45 -18.59 6.60
CA PRO A 8 -3.35 -19.09 5.79
C PRO A 8 -2.53 -17.91 5.25
N GLY A 9 -1.25 -17.93 5.48
CA GLY A 9 -0.33 -16.91 5.01
C GLY A 9 1.05 -17.49 4.82
N GLU A 10 1.84 -16.82 4.00
CA GLU A 10 3.23 -17.17 3.73
C GLU A 10 4.15 -16.27 4.55
N PRO A 11 5.40 -16.68 4.82
CA PRO A 11 6.38 -15.77 5.40
C PRO A 11 6.54 -14.52 4.53
N ILE A 12 6.73 -13.37 5.17
CA ILE A 12 6.92 -12.12 4.44
C ILE A 12 8.17 -12.24 3.57
N PRO A 13 8.07 -12.09 2.24
CA PRO A 13 9.24 -12.20 1.37
C PRO A 13 10.19 -11.03 1.54
N LYS A 14 11.46 -11.25 1.22
CA LYS A 14 12.51 -10.22 1.35
C LYS A 14 12.22 -8.94 0.55
N GLU A 15 11.52 -9.05 -0.56
CA GLU A 15 11.11 -7.90 -1.37
C GLU A 15 10.25 -6.90 -0.57
N LEU A 16 9.53 -7.40 0.42
CA LEU A 16 8.68 -6.59 1.29
C LEU A 16 9.36 -6.18 2.62
N TYR A 17 10.64 -6.49 2.77
CA TYR A 17 11.40 -5.98 3.91
C TYR A 17 11.68 -4.49 3.75
N SER A 18 11.90 -3.82 4.87
CA SER A 18 12.40 -2.44 4.83
C SER A 18 13.77 -2.42 4.14
N GLU A 19 13.87 -1.66 3.08
CA GLU A 19 15.13 -1.46 2.35
C GLU A 19 16.16 -0.76 3.23
N TYR A 20 15.69 0.21 4.01
CA TYR A 20 16.53 0.98 4.90
C TYR A 20 17.10 0.15 6.04
N GLU A 21 16.29 -0.72 6.65
CA GLU A 21 16.70 -1.54 7.80
C GLU A 21 17.24 -2.93 7.40
N GLU A 22 17.04 -3.33 6.15
CA GLU A 22 17.42 -4.65 5.61
C GLU A 22 16.77 -5.82 6.38
N ARG A 23 15.57 -5.61 6.90
CA ARG A 23 14.80 -6.59 7.70
C ARG A 23 13.30 -6.29 7.59
N PRO A 24 12.43 -7.20 8.07
CA PRO A 24 10.99 -6.91 8.10
C PRO A 24 10.68 -5.61 8.84
N PHE A 25 9.68 -4.88 8.38
CA PHE A 25 9.20 -3.70 9.08
C PHE A 25 8.80 -4.04 10.52
N ARG A 26 9.24 -3.27 11.48
CA ARG A 26 8.97 -3.49 12.91
C ARG A 26 7.96 -2.52 13.48
N THR A 27 7.99 -1.27 13.03
CA THR A 27 7.21 -0.19 13.62
C THR A 27 6.33 0.47 12.58
N CYS A 28 5.17 0.94 13.04
CA CYS A 28 4.26 1.72 12.22
C CYS A 28 4.90 3.08 11.90
N THR A 29 4.92 3.45 10.64
CA THR A 29 5.50 4.72 10.18
C THR A 29 4.79 5.94 10.81
N ARG A 30 3.50 5.84 11.10
CA ARG A 30 2.71 6.96 11.63
C ARG A 30 2.75 7.05 13.16
N CYS A 31 2.52 5.96 13.89
CA CYS A 31 2.43 5.98 15.36
C CYS A 31 3.65 5.45 16.08
N GLY A 32 4.54 4.76 15.40
CA GLY A 32 5.76 4.19 16.00
C GLY A 32 5.56 2.92 16.82
N GLU A 33 4.34 2.43 16.93
CA GLU A 33 4.04 1.20 17.67
C GLU A 33 4.55 -0.05 16.94
N THR A 34 4.79 -1.10 17.69
CA THR A 34 5.27 -2.37 17.14
C THR A 34 4.19 -3.05 16.31
N LEU A 35 4.46 -3.29 15.03
CA LEU A 35 3.50 -3.85 14.08
C LEU A 35 3.02 -5.24 14.47
N ALA A 36 3.91 -6.08 14.99
CA ALA A 36 3.58 -7.47 15.36
C ALA A 36 2.58 -7.55 16.53
N ASP A 37 2.41 -6.49 17.29
CA ASP A 37 1.49 -6.44 18.42
C ASP A 37 0.03 -6.22 18.01
N PHE A 38 -0.21 -5.85 16.74
CA PHE A 38 -1.56 -5.62 16.23
C PHE A 38 -2.18 -6.92 15.72
N ALA A 39 -3.19 -7.42 16.44
CA ALA A 39 -3.91 -8.64 16.04
C ALA A 39 -4.62 -8.49 14.70
N GLU A 40 -5.09 -7.28 14.37
CA GLU A 40 -5.74 -6.96 13.09
C GLU A 40 -4.74 -6.81 11.94
N GLY A 41 -3.44 -6.83 12.23
CA GLY A 41 -2.41 -6.76 11.22
C GLY A 41 -1.96 -5.37 10.85
N PHE A 42 -1.21 -5.32 9.77
CA PHE A 42 -0.63 -4.08 9.24
C PHE A 42 -0.48 -4.17 7.73
N GLN A 43 -0.25 -3.04 7.10
CA GLN A 43 -0.03 -2.96 5.67
C GLN A 43 1.35 -2.41 5.34
N ILE A 44 1.94 -2.95 4.30
CA ILE A 44 3.22 -2.50 3.75
C ILE A 44 2.94 -1.91 2.38
N ALA A 45 3.60 -0.80 2.06
CA ALA A 45 3.60 -0.22 0.73
C ALA A 45 5.04 0.15 0.35
N LYS A 46 5.43 -0.20 -0.87
CA LYS A 46 6.74 0.12 -1.43
C LYS A 46 6.56 0.61 -2.85
N VAL A 47 7.21 1.70 -3.20
CA VAL A 47 7.21 2.25 -4.56
C VAL A 47 8.57 2.01 -5.20
N PHE A 48 8.57 1.38 -6.37
CA PHE A 48 9.76 1.06 -7.14
C PHE A 48 9.81 1.85 -8.43
N LYS A 49 11.02 2.24 -8.81
CA LYS A 49 11.33 2.84 -10.10
C LYS A 49 12.73 2.42 -10.51
N ASN A 50 12.87 1.84 -11.71
CA ASN A 50 14.14 1.33 -12.22
C ASN A 50 14.83 0.35 -11.25
N ASN A 51 14.04 -0.53 -10.63
CA ASN A 51 14.48 -1.52 -9.64
C ASN A 51 15.00 -0.93 -8.31
N GLU A 52 14.80 0.37 -8.08
CA GLU A 52 15.14 1.01 -6.83
C GLU A 52 13.88 1.38 -6.05
N VAL A 53 13.97 1.33 -4.72
CA VAL A 53 12.87 1.77 -3.85
C VAL A 53 12.88 3.29 -3.77
N VAL A 54 11.81 3.92 -4.22
CA VAL A 54 11.63 5.38 -4.15
C VAL A 54 11.22 5.79 -2.75
N PHE A 55 10.26 5.11 -2.19
CA PHE A 55 9.91 5.21 -0.77
C PHE A 55 9.11 3.99 -0.33
N GLU A 56 9.03 3.80 0.98
CA GLU A 56 8.37 2.67 1.60
C GLU A 56 7.80 3.04 2.95
N TYR A 57 6.74 2.35 3.36
CA TYR A 57 6.18 2.52 4.69
C TYR A 57 5.40 1.28 5.13
N ALA A 58 5.14 1.21 6.44
CA ALA A 58 4.23 0.24 7.01
C ALA A 58 3.30 0.97 7.97
N LEU A 59 2.01 0.66 7.92
CA LEU A 59 0.99 1.24 8.79
C LEU A 59 0.24 0.14 9.53
N CYS A 60 0.11 0.28 10.84
CA CYS A 60 -0.78 -0.59 11.60
C CYS A 60 -2.23 -0.35 11.17
N SER A 61 -3.10 -1.32 11.43
CA SER A 61 -4.50 -1.24 11.05
C SER A 61 -5.20 0.02 11.57
N HIS A 62 -4.88 0.45 12.79
CA HIS A 62 -5.47 1.65 13.39
C HIS A 62 -5.09 2.92 12.64
N CYS A 63 -3.80 3.09 12.31
CA CYS A 63 -3.34 4.26 11.56
C CYS A 63 -3.84 4.24 10.11
N HIS A 64 -3.92 3.07 9.51
CA HIS A 64 -4.45 2.89 8.17
C HIS A 64 -5.93 3.31 8.10
N ILE A 65 -6.75 2.77 8.98
CA ILE A 65 -8.17 3.13 9.07
C ILE A 65 -8.33 4.62 9.39
N GLY A 66 -7.56 5.13 10.34
CA GLY A 66 -7.61 6.54 10.73
C GLY A 66 -7.31 7.49 9.57
N MET A 67 -6.35 7.14 8.73
CA MET A 67 -6.02 7.95 7.55
C MET A 67 -7.17 7.93 6.52
N ILE A 68 -7.76 6.78 6.29
CA ILE A 68 -8.90 6.65 5.36
C ILE A 68 -10.10 7.45 5.85
N GLU A 69 -10.36 7.45 7.14
CA GLU A 69 -11.46 8.21 7.73
C GLU A 69 -11.29 9.73 7.54
N GLU A 70 -10.07 10.22 7.37
CA GLU A 70 -9.80 11.62 7.06
C GLU A 70 -10.13 11.98 5.59
N PHE A 71 -10.17 11.01 4.70
CA PHE A 71 -10.53 11.23 3.29
C PHE A 71 -12.00 11.68 3.19
N SER A 72 -12.34 12.42 2.15
CA SER A 72 -13.74 12.75 1.91
C SER A 72 -14.55 11.48 1.64
N GLU A 73 -15.81 11.46 2.07
CA GLU A 73 -16.69 10.32 1.85
C GLU A 73 -16.83 9.99 0.38
N GLU A 74 -16.94 11.02 -0.46
CA GLU A 74 -17.00 10.88 -1.92
C GLU A 74 -15.74 10.19 -2.45
N SER A 75 -14.55 10.61 -2.00
CA SER A 75 -13.30 10.00 -2.43
C SER A 75 -13.19 8.54 -1.98
N ARG A 76 -13.59 8.23 -0.74
CA ARG A 76 -13.61 6.86 -0.24
C ARG A 76 -14.48 5.96 -1.12
N GLN A 77 -15.69 6.40 -1.40
CA GLN A 77 -16.63 5.65 -2.24
C GLN A 77 -16.10 5.48 -3.66
N THR A 78 -15.53 6.55 -4.23
CA THR A 78 -14.96 6.51 -5.58
C THR A 78 -13.81 5.52 -5.68
N LEU A 79 -12.91 5.51 -4.69
CA LEU A 79 -11.79 4.57 -4.66
C LEU A 79 -12.26 3.13 -4.49
N GLU A 80 -13.19 2.89 -3.57
CA GLU A 80 -13.78 1.56 -3.39
C GLU A 80 -14.37 1.04 -4.69
N ASP A 81 -15.19 1.84 -5.35
CA ASP A 81 -15.84 1.47 -6.61
C ASP A 81 -14.82 1.21 -7.72
N TYR A 82 -13.81 2.06 -7.82
CA TYR A 82 -12.76 1.93 -8.83
C TYR A 82 -12.01 0.61 -8.69
N TYR A 83 -11.56 0.28 -7.49
CA TYR A 83 -10.79 -0.94 -7.26
C TYR A 83 -11.68 -2.20 -7.28
N ALA A 84 -12.89 -2.13 -6.75
CA ALA A 84 -13.83 -3.23 -6.85
C ALA A 84 -14.13 -3.61 -8.29
N LYS A 85 -14.21 -2.60 -9.17
CA LYS A 85 -14.50 -2.80 -10.59
C LYS A 85 -13.30 -3.24 -11.41
N ASN A 86 -12.12 -2.73 -11.12
CA ASN A 86 -10.95 -2.86 -11.99
C ASN A 86 -9.87 -3.82 -11.46
N MET A 87 -9.84 -4.09 -10.16
CA MET A 87 -8.82 -4.94 -9.56
C MET A 87 -9.13 -6.42 -9.79
N THR A 88 -8.15 -7.15 -10.30
CA THR A 88 -8.23 -8.60 -10.43
C THR A 88 -7.53 -9.24 -9.22
N PRO A 89 -8.25 -10.02 -8.39
CA PRO A 89 -7.63 -10.64 -7.22
C PRO A 89 -6.73 -11.81 -7.61
N GLY A 90 -5.80 -12.15 -6.74
CA GLY A 90 -5.01 -13.38 -6.85
C GLY A 90 -3.82 -13.33 -7.81
N LEU A 91 -3.46 -12.18 -8.37
CA LEU A 91 -2.34 -12.04 -9.30
C LEU A 91 -0.97 -11.91 -8.59
N GLY A 92 -0.96 -11.65 -7.28
CA GLY A 92 0.26 -11.45 -6.53
C GLY A 92 1.02 -10.18 -6.94
N ALA A 93 2.35 -10.22 -6.79
CA ALA A 93 3.23 -9.06 -6.94
C ALA A 93 3.94 -8.99 -8.30
N HIS A 94 3.55 -9.79 -9.28
CA HIS A 94 4.26 -9.88 -10.56
C HIS A 94 3.54 -9.23 -11.73
N GLN A 95 2.28 -8.86 -11.53
CA GLN A 95 1.41 -8.35 -12.57
C GLN A 95 0.52 -7.26 -11.99
N CYS A 96 0.34 -6.17 -12.74
CA CYS A 96 -0.58 -5.10 -12.31
C CYS A 96 -1.99 -5.64 -12.18
N GLY A 97 -2.60 -5.47 -11.01
CA GLY A 97 -3.94 -5.95 -10.74
C GLY A 97 -5.02 -5.26 -11.56
N ILE A 98 -4.72 -4.13 -12.19
CA ILE A 98 -5.69 -3.33 -12.96
C ILE A 98 -5.51 -3.51 -14.45
N CYS A 99 -4.34 -3.18 -15.02
CA CYS A 99 -4.11 -3.25 -16.46
C CYS A 99 -3.55 -4.59 -16.93
N LEU A 100 -3.18 -5.47 -16.01
CA LEU A 100 -2.67 -6.82 -16.24
C LEU A 100 -1.29 -6.91 -16.91
N LEU A 101 -0.60 -5.81 -17.08
CA LEU A 101 0.78 -5.82 -17.56
C LEU A 101 1.70 -6.48 -16.53
N GLU A 102 2.61 -7.31 -17.01
CA GLU A 102 3.62 -7.91 -16.16
C GLU A 102 4.68 -6.87 -15.77
N ARG A 103 5.32 -7.10 -14.63
CA ARG A 103 6.32 -6.18 -14.07
C ARG A 103 7.41 -5.81 -15.08
N ASN A 104 7.91 -6.79 -15.84
CA ASN A 104 8.97 -6.59 -16.83
C ASN A 104 8.52 -5.83 -18.08
N GLU A 105 7.22 -5.65 -18.29
CA GLU A 105 6.65 -4.90 -19.40
C GLU A 105 6.38 -3.44 -19.06
N LEU A 106 6.53 -3.05 -17.78
CA LEU A 106 6.19 -1.70 -17.32
C LEU A 106 7.24 -0.67 -17.75
N PRO A 107 6.80 0.52 -18.22
CA PRO A 107 7.73 1.61 -18.52
C PRO A 107 8.54 1.99 -17.26
N GLN A 108 9.87 2.06 -17.40
CA GLN A 108 10.78 2.41 -16.31
C GLN A 108 10.67 1.50 -15.07
N ASN A 109 10.03 0.34 -15.19
CA ASN A 109 9.77 -0.55 -14.07
C ASN A 109 9.19 0.20 -12.84
N GLU A 110 8.25 1.09 -13.09
CA GLU A 110 7.64 1.91 -12.04
C GLU A 110 6.30 1.31 -11.60
N PHE A 111 6.27 0.90 -10.33
CA PHE A 111 5.08 0.27 -9.77
C PHE A 111 5.07 0.38 -8.24
N SER A 112 3.91 0.15 -7.66
CA SER A 112 3.74 0.04 -6.21
C SER A 112 3.43 -1.40 -5.82
N LEU A 113 4.09 -1.88 -4.77
CA LEU A 113 3.73 -3.12 -4.10
C LEU A 113 2.97 -2.80 -2.82
N GLY A 114 1.89 -3.54 -2.59
CA GLY A 114 1.15 -3.51 -1.36
C GLY A 114 1.04 -4.90 -0.78
N ALA A 115 1.01 -5.00 0.54
CA ALA A 115 0.81 -6.27 1.21
C ALA A 115 0.04 -6.07 2.51
N ALA A 116 -0.85 -7.02 2.82
CA ALA A 116 -1.48 -7.13 4.12
C ALA A 116 -0.79 -8.25 4.89
N CYS A 117 -0.39 -7.96 6.12
CA CYS A 117 0.39 -8.85 6.97
C CYS A 117 -0.22 -8.95 8.36
N VAL A 118 0.01 -10.10 9.00
CA VAL A 118 -0.31 -10.31 10.42
C VAL A 118 0.90 -11.01 11.05
N GLY A 119 1.48 -10.41 12.07
CA GLY A 119 2.69 -10.92 12.68
C GLY A 119 3.84 -10.99 11.67
N ASN A 120 4.35 -12.17 11.41
CA ASN A 120 5.41 -12.42 10.43
C ASN A 120 4.89 -13.05 9.13
N LYS A 121 3.58 -13.07 8.93
CA LYS A 121 2.94 -13.67 7.76
C LYS A 121 2.38 -12.63 6.83
N MET A 122 2.57 -12.85 5.53
CA MET A 122 1.91 -12.11 4.47
C MET A 122 0.61 -12.84 4.10
N ILE A 123 -0.51 -12.16 4.26
CA ILE A 123 -1.83 -12.72 3.93
C ILE A 123 -2.12 -12.55 2.44
N GLU A 124 -1.83 -11.35 1.92
CA GLU A 124 -2.04 -11.04 0.53
C GLU A 124 -1.04 -9.98 0.07
N ALA A 125 -0.65 -10.05 -1.20
CA ALA A 125 0.18 -9.03 -1.83
C ALA A 125 -0.42 -8.68 -3.20
N PHE A 126 -0.20 -7.45 -3.64
CA PHE A 126 -0.65 -6.98 -4.94
C PHE A 126 0.35 -5.96 -5.50
N MET A 127 0.31 -5.78 -6.82
CA MET A 127 1.10 -4.79 -7.53
C MET A 127 0.17 -3.93 -8.38
N ILE A 128 0.42 -2.62 -8.39
CA ILE A 128 -0.28 -1.70 -9.27
C ILE A 128 0.77 -0.80 -9.93
N CYS A 129 0.73 -0.73 -11.26
CA CYS A 129 1.67 0.11 -12.00
C CYS A 129 1.36 1.60 -11.81
N SER A 130 2.36 2.46 -11.98
CA SER A 130 2.22 3.89 -11.76
C SER A 130 1.13 4.54 -12.58
N PRO A 131 0.94 4.24 -13.88
CA PRO A 131 -0.18 4.81 -14.63
C PRO A 131 -1.56 4.48 -14.03
N CYS A 132 -1.74 3.26 -13.50
CA CYS A 132 -3.00 2.87 -12.86
C CYS A 132 -3.21 3.58 -11.52
N VAL A 133 -2.14 3.78 -10.75
CA VAL A 133 -2.19 4.57 -9.51
C VAL A 133 -2.55 6.03 -9.83
N GLU A 134 -1.94 6.63 -10.83
CA GLU A 134 -2.24 8.01 -11.25
C GLU A 134 -3.70 8.17 -11.62
N LYS A 135 -4.27 7.23 -12.35
CA LYS A 135 -5.70 7.24 -12.69
C LYS A 135 -6.58 7.28 -11.44
N SER A 136 -6.27 6.47 -10.45
CA SER A 136 -7.04 6.47 -9.19
C SER A 136 -6.91 7.80 -8.45
N ASN A 137 -5.75 8.41 -8.46
CA ASN A 137 -5.50 9.68 -7.79
C ASN A 137 -6.25 10.85 -8.42
N LEU A 138 -6.47 10.81 -9.72
CA LEU A 138 -7.26 11.84 -10.43
C LEU A 138 -8.75 11.78 -10.08
N LEU A 139 -9.20 10.68 -9.50
CA LEU A 139 -10.60 10.49 -9.14
C LEU A 139 -10.96 11.04 -7.75
N VAL A 140 -9.97 11.32 -6.93
CA VAL A 140 -10.21 11.78 -5.56
C VAL A 140 -10.21 13.29 -5.44
N SER A 141 -10.86 13.79 -4.37
CA SER A 141 -10.94 15.23 -4.11
C SER A 141 -9.58 15.84 -3.77
N LYS A 142 -9.45 17.15 -3.93
CA LYS A 142 -8.26 17.89 -3.53
C LYS A 142 -7.99 17.76 -2.03
N LYS A 143 -9.03 17.70 -1.21
CA LYS A 143 -8.90 17.46 0.22
C LYS A 143 -8.21 16.13 0.49
N THR A 144 -8.64 15.06 -0.17
CA THR A 144 -8.08 13.73 -0.01
C THR A 144 -6.63 13.67 -0.54
N GLN A 145 -6.34 14.32 -1.66
CA GLN A 145 -4.98 14.45 -2.17
C GLN A 145 -4.08 15.20 -1.16
N GLY A 146 -4.60 16.26 -0.55
CA GLY A 146 -3.88 17.01 0.47
C GLY A 146 -3.54 16.20 1.72
N ILE A 147 -4.46 15.38 2.20
CA ILE A 147 -4.24 14.48 3.34
C ILE A 147 -3.11 13.52 3.03
N TRP A 148 -3.12 12.96 1.85
CA TRP A 148 -2.09 12.03 1.39
C TRP A 148 -0.72 12.72 1.25
N ASN A 149 -0.69 13.89 0.62
CA ASN A 149 0.54 14.67 0.46
C ASN A 149 1.12 15.08 1.82
N ASP A 150 0.28 15.45 2.77
CA ASP A 150 0.72 15.77 4.14
C ASP A 150 1.36 14.57 4.84
N PHE A 151 0.82 13.39 4.63
CA PHE A 151 1.42 12.16 5.14
C PHE A 151 2.81 11.92 4.55
N ILE A 152 2.95 12.09 3.24
CA ILE A 152 4.23 11.93 2.56
C ILE A 152 5.23 12.99 3.01
N ASP A 153 4.84 14.25 3.04
CA ASP A 153 5.71 15.36 3.43
C ASP A 153 6.20 15.23 4.87
N SER A 154 5.33 14.73 5.76
CA SER A 154 5.66 14.56 7.18
C SER A 154 6.62 13.41 7.44
N ASN A 155 6.59 12.36 6.62
CA ASN A 155 7.33 11.13 6.86
C ASN A 155 8.48 10.88 5.86
N PHE A 156 8.40 11.49 4.68
CA PHE A 156 9.35 11.25 3.59
C PHE A 156 9.80 12.56 2.94
N PRO A 157 10.58 13.39 3.66
CA PRO A 157 11.05 14.65 3.10
C PRO A 157 11.89 14.40 1.84
N GLY A 158 11.64 15.19 0.80
CA GLY A 158 12.36 15.08 -0.46
C GLY A 158 11.69 14.19 -1.52
N VAL A 159 10.62 13.49 -1.18
CA VAL A 159 9.82 12.76 -2.17
C VAL A 159 8.94 13.78 -2.91
N PRO A 160 8.93 13.77 -4.27
CA PRO A 160 8.10 14.70 -5.03
C PRO A 160 6.61 14.57 -4.69
N GLU A 161 5.89 15.69 -4.70
CA GLU A 161 4.44 15.68 -4.59
C GLU A 161 3.84 14.79 -5.70
N ASN A 162 2.74 14.11 -5.39
CA ASN A 162 2.08 13.16 -6.27
C ASN A 162 2.89 11.90 -6.59
N SER A 163 3.97 11.63 -5.88
CA SER A 163 4.62 10.33 -5.89
C SER A 163 3.79 9.39 -5.03
N LEU A 164 2.73 8.84 -5.60
CA LEU A 164 1.77 8.12 -4.79
C LEU A 164 1.95 6.61 -4.91
N PRO A 165 2.07 5.90 -3.79
CA PRO A 165 1.78 4.48 -3.78
C PRO A 165 0.29 4.29 -4.02
N CYS A 166 -0.08 3.08 -4.33
CA CYS A 166 -1.47 2.66 -4.31
C CYS A 166 -2.14 3.23 -3.07
N PRO A 167 -3.27 3.94 -3.21
CA PRO A 167 -3.98 4.38 -2.03
C PRO A 167 -4.36 3.14 -1.23
N THR A 168 -3.63 2.95 -0.15
CA THR A 168 -3.81 1.87 0.79
C THR A 168 -5.07 2.09 1.60
N GLY A 169 -6.11 2.55 0.99
CA GLY A 169 -7.35 2.84 1.67
C GLY A 169 -8.44 1.91 1.29
N ILE A 170 -8.12 1.09 0.34
CA ILE A 170 -9.13 0.22 -0.18
C ILE A 170 -8.96 -1.08 0.55
N SER A 171 -9.98 -1.35 1.31
CA SER A 171 -10.19 -2.68 1.81
C SER A 171 -10.34 -3.58 0.59
N ILE A 172 -9.21 -4.07 0.09
CA ILE A 172 -9.21 -5.17 -0.86
C ILE A 172 -9.54 -6.46 -0.07
N PHE A 173 -9.70 -6.30 1.21
CA PHE A 173 -9.94 -7.37 2.16
C PHE A 173 -11.27 -7.23 2.87
#